data_2199fa3fa0e309a22c78cec59351772a
#
_entry.id   2199fa3fa0e309a22c78cec59351772a
#
_cell.length_a   1.000
_cell.length_b   1.000
_cell.length_c   1.000
_cell.angle_alpha   90.00
_cell.angle_beta   90.00
_cell.angle_gamma   90.00
#
_symmetry.space_group_name_H-M   'P 1'
#
loop_
_entity.id
_entity.type
_entity.pdbx_description
1 polymer ?
#
loop_
_entity_poly.entity_id
_entity_poly.type
_entity_poly.pdbx_seq_one_letter_code
_entity_poly.pdbx_strand_id
1 'polypeptide(L)'
;LGDIIPQSVAQIDANTLQSIGISHRKVGYMQSIANDILSQNIKLNELCLLSDAEVKARLSSFRGIGEWTAEMLMIFSMNRLNVLSYGDLAIHRGLRMLYRHREITPALFAKYQRRFHPYNSVASLYLWQIASGVIPELTDPKPKNKPINPKQRTTK
;
A
#
# COMPACT_ATOMS: atom_id res chain seq x y z
N LEU A 1 2.23 17.63 18.99
CA LEU A 1 3.28 16.69 18.57
C LEU A 1 4.40 17.41 17.81
N GLY A 2 4.92 18.49 17.84
CA GLY A 2 6.07 19.08 17.13
C GLY A 2 6.31 18.57 15.70
N ASP A 3 7.50 18.82 15.17
CA ASP A 3 7.88 18.31 13.84
C ASP A 3 8.05 16.78 13.85
N ILE A 4 7.51 16.12 12.82
CA ILE A 4 7.67 14.66 12.63
C ILE A 4 9.01 14.42 11.94
N ILE A 5 10.06 14.38 12.75
CA ILE A 5 11.43 14.07 12.31
C ILE A 5 11.94 12.81 13.03
N PRO A 6 12.99 12.14 12.50
CA PRO A 6 13.50 10.91 13.11
C PRO A 6 13.82 11.05 14.61
N GLN A 7 14.36 12.18 15.03
CA GLN A 7 14.69 12.46 16.41
C GLN A 7 13.45 12.44 17.32
N SER A 8 12.38 13.15 16.93
CA SER A 8 11.15 13.20 17.71
C SER A 8 10.44 11.84 17.75
N VAL A 9 10.42 11.11 16.62
CA VAL A 9 9.80 9.78 16.54
C VAL A 9 10.55 8.75 17.38
N ALA A 10 11.88 8.79 17.42
CA ALA A 10 12.69 7.87 18.22
C ALA A 10 12.48 8.04 19.73
N GLN A 11 12.18 9.26 20.19
CA GLN A 11 12.09 9.63 21.62
C GLN A 11 10.65 9.69 22.14
N ILE A 12 9.63 9.68 21.27
CA ILE A 12 8.24 9.82 21.71
C ILE A 12 7.81 8.64 22.57
N ASP A 13 7.08 8.92 23.66
CA ASP A 13 6.51 7.87 24.49
C ASP A 13 5.50 7.02 23.71
N ALA A 14 5.63 5.71 23.81
CA ALA A 14 4.80 4.75 23.11
C ALA A 14 3.31 4.88 23.46
N ASN A 15 2.99 5.22 24.73
CA ASN A 15 1.61 5.40 25.18
C ASN A 15 0.99 6.65 24.54
N THR A 16 1.77 7.68 24.29
CA THR A 16 1.31 8.89 23.57
C THR A 16 0.86 8.54 22.16
N LEU A 17 1.63 7.75 21.41
CA LEU A 17 1.23 7.29 20.07
C LEU A 17 0.06 6.30 20.13
N GLN A 18 -0.03 5.47 21.16
CA GLN A 18 -1.15 4.56 21.35
C GLN A 18 -2.46 5.31 21.61
N SER A 19 -2.43 6.38 22.39
CA SER A 19 -3.63 7.17 22.71
C SER A 19 -4.32 7.77 21.50
N ILE A 20 -3.57 7.96 20.39
CA ILE A 20 -4.08 8.44 19.09
C ILE A 20 -4.36 7.29 18.12
N GLY A 21 -4.40 6.03 18.56
CA GLY A 21 -4.82 4.87 17.78
C GLY A 21 -3.69 4.09 17.09
N ILE A 22 -2.42 4.37 17.37
CA ILE A 22 -1.29 3.62 16.83
C ILE A 22 -0.98 2.44 17.74
N SER A 23 -1.07 1.20 17.24
CA SER A 23 -0.76 0.02 18.05
C SER A 23 0.71 -0.02 18.48
N HIS A 24 1.02 -0.57 19.67
CA HIS A 24 2.39 -0.72 20.18
C HIS A 24 3.35 -1.34 19.15
N ARG A 25 2.89 -2.35 18.39
CA ARG A 25 3.69 -2.97 17.34
C ARG A 25 4.10 -1.97 16.25
N LYS A 26 3.17 -1.09 15.82
CA LYS A 26 3.47 -0.04 14.83
C LYS A 26 4.40 1.01 15.41
N VAL A 27 4.21 1.40 16.66
CA VAL A 27 5.13 2.30 17.37
C VAL A 27 6.56 1.75 17.36
N GLY A 28 6.73 0.48 17.72
CA GLY A 28 8.05 -0.17 17.69
C GLY A 28 8.70 -0.18 16.30
N TYR A 29 7.91 -0.35 15.22
CA TYR A 29 8.42 -0.25 13.85
C TYR A 29 8.85 1.17 13.50
N MET A 30 8.05 2.17 13.85
CA MET A 30 8.35 3.57 13.60
C MET A 30 9.63 4.00 14.32
N GLN A 31 9.77 3.64 15.60
CA GLN A 31 10.97 3.94 16.39
C GLN A 31 12.21 3.22 15.87
N SER A 32 12.09 1.95 15.45
CA SER A 32 13.19 1.20 14.83
C SER A 32 13.71 1.92 13.56
N ILE A 33 12.80 2.28 12.66
CA ILE A 33 13.17 2.99 11.42
C ILE A 33 13.78 4.35 11.73
N ALA A 34 13.23 5.10 12.70
CA ALA A 34 13.77 6.39 13.12
C ALA A 34 15.23 6.26 13.63
N ASN A 35 15.49 5.24 14.46
CA ASN A 35 16.84 4.96 14.97
C ASN A 35 17.79 4.53 13.85
N ASP A 36 17.33 3.72 12.88
CA ASP A 36 18.13 3.31 11.73
C ASP A 36 18.51 4.49 10.83
N ILE A 37 17.62 5.48 10.70
CA ILE A 37 17.93 6.74 9.99
C ILE A 37 18.96 7.55 10.76
N LEU A 38 18.80 7.70 12.08
CA LEU A 38 19.72 8.46 12.93
C LEU A 38 21.12 7.87 12.96
N SER A 39 21.24 6.55 12.98
CA SER A 39 22.51 5.82 12.93
C SER A 39 23.10 5.72 11.52
N GLN A 40 22.49 6.34 10.53
CA GLN A 40 22.87 6.29 9.11
C GLN A 40 22.87 4.87 8.50
N ASN A 41 22.22 3.91 9.10
CA ASN A 41 21.95 2.60 8.49
C ASN A 41 21.00 2.71 7.31
N ILE A 42 20.14 3.74 7.33
CA ILE A 42 19.23 4.11 6.25
C ILE A 42 19.58 5.52 5.77
N LYS A 43 20.01 5.64 4.54
CA LYS A 43 20.30 6.91 3.88
C LYS A 43 19.19 7.22 2.89
N LEU A 44 18.19 8.00 3.32
CA LEU A 44 17.01 8.30 2.51
C LEU A 44 17.37 8.97 1.17
N ASN A 45 18.42 9.79 1.14
CA ASN A 45 18.86 10.50 -0.06
C ASN A 45 19.34 9.53 -1.16
N GLU A 46 19.90 8.39 -0.80
CA GLU A 46 20.38 7.40 -1.76
C GLU A 46 19.20 6.68 -2.46
N LEU A 47 18.02 6.59 -1.83
CA LEU A 47 16.84 5.97 -2.44
C LEU A 47 16.40 6.67 -3.73
N CYS A 48 16.63 7.99 -3.85
CA CYS A 48 16.24 8.74 -5.03
C CYS A 48 17.03 8.33 -6.28
N LEU A 49 18.24 7.77 -6.08
CA LEU A 49 19.15 7.36 -7.16
C LEU A 49 18.91 5.93 -7.65
N LEU A 50 18.12 5.15 -6.90
CA LEU A 50 17.84 3.75 -7.21
C LEU A 50 16.67 3.60 -8.19
N SER A 51 16.66 2.50 -8.92
CA SER A 51 15.51 2.08 -9.73
C SER A 51 14.29 1.76 -8.86
N ASP A 52 13.08 1.74 -9.44
CA ASP A 52 11.85 1.42 -8.71
C ASP A 52 11.90 0.03 -8.06
N ALA A 53 12.50 -0.95 -8.71
CA ALA A 53 12.67 -2.30 -8.16
C ALA A 53 13.59 -2.31 -6.94
N GLU A 54 14.71 -1.61 -7.00
CA GLU A 54 15.67 -1.50 -5.91
C GLU A 54 15.08 -0.73 -4.72
N VAL A 55 14.38 0.39 -4.99
CA VAL A 55 13.67 1.15 -3.95
C VAL A 55 12.67 0.27 -3.23
N LYS A 56 11.82 -0.45 -3.98
CA LYS A 56 10.82 -1.35 -3.40
C LYS A 56 11.48 -2.43 -2.54
N ALA A 57 12.52 -3.09 -3.02
CA ALA A 57 13.26 -4.09 -2.28
C ALA A 57 13.90 -3.50 -1.00
N ARG A 58 14.52 -2.33 -1.10
CA ARG A 58 15.15 -1.66 0.04
C ARG A 58 14.13 -1.24 1.10
N LEU A 59 13.01 -0.62 0.71
CA LEU A 59 11.96 -0.23 1.64
C LEU A 59 11.32 -1.45 2.30
N SER A 60 11.06 -2.52 1.56
CA SER A 60 10.45 -3.75 2.09
C SER A 60 11.40 -4.53 3.02
N SER A 61 12.70 -4.25 3.02
CA SER A 61 13.64 -4.84 3.97
C SER A 61 13.53 -4.26 5.38
N PHE A 62 12.86 -3.10 5.54
CA PHE A 62 12.69 -2.49 6.85
C PHE A 62 11.56 -3.16 7.62
N ARG A 63 11.81 -3.43 8.90
CA ARG A 63 10.82 -4.09 9.76
C ARG A 63 9.52 -3.29 9.83
N GLY A 64 8.42 -3.91 9.43
CA GLY A 64 7.09 -3.28 9.45
C GLY A 64 6.69 -2.61 8.14
N ILE A 65 7.56 -2.56 7.15
CA ILE A 65 7.24 -2.11 5.79
C ILE A 65 7.09 -3.33 4.88
N GLY A 66 5.84 -3.65 4.51
CA GLY A 66 5.56 -4.65 3.50
C GLY A 66 5.60 -4.06 2.09
N GLU A 67 5.51 -4.93 1.07
CA GLU A 67 5.56 -4.54 -0.34
C GLU A 67 4.53 -3.45 -0.68
N TRP A 68 3.28 -3.62 -0.25
CA TRP A 68 2.23 -2.61 -0.46
C TRP A 68 2.58 -1.25 0.17
N THR A 69 3.11 -1.25 1.41
CA THR A 69 3.52 -0.01 2.09
C THR A 69 4.69 0.65 1.36
N ALA A 70 5.66 -0.12 0.90
CA ALA A 70 6.78 0.38 0.11
C ALA A 70 6.28 1.05 -1.18
N GLU A 71 5.35 0.42 -1.90
CA GLU A 71 4.75 0.98 -3.11
C GLU A 71 3.97 2.27 -2.83
N MET A 72 3.26 2.37 -1.69
CA MET A 72 2.60 3.62 -1.28
C MET A 72 3.61 4.74 -0.99
N LEU A 73 4.72 4.45 -0.31
CA LEU A 73 5.79 5.42 -0.11
C LEU A 73 6.40 5.88 -1.45
N MET A 74 6.58 4.97 -2.39
CA MET A 74 7.08 5.29 -3.73
C MET A 74 6.14 6.25 -4.48
N ILE A 75 4.83 6.03 -4.40
CA ILE A 75 3.83 6.89 -5.06
C ILE A 75 3.74 8.26 -4.37
N PHE A 76 3.49 8.28 -3.06
CA PHE A 76 3.07 9.49 -2.33
C PHE A 76 4.22 10.31 -1.75
N SER A 77 5.36 9.67 -1.41
CA SER A 77 6.50 10.35 -0.79
C SER A 77 7.65 10.57 -1.76
N MET A 78 7.84 9.65 -2.72
CA MET A 78 8.94 9.73 -3.68
C MET A 78 8.49 10.20 -5.07
N ASN A 79 7.20 10.39 -5.31
CA ASN A 79 6.61 10.79 -6.60
C ASN A 79 7.04 9.88 -7.78
N ARG A 80 7.24 8.57 -7.53
CA ARG A 80 7.56 7.62 -8.59
C ARG A 80 6.35 7.43 -9.50
N LEU A 81 6.57 7.58 -10.81
CA LEU A 81 5.46 7.63 -11.79
C LEU A 81 4.93 6.26 -12.20
N ASN A 82 5.72 5.21 -12.04
CA ASN A 82 5.44 3.91 -12.67
C ASN A 82 5.17 2.78 -11.69
N VAL A 83 4.38 3.04 -10.65
CA VAL A 83 4.05 2.06 -9.60
C VAL A 83 2.57 1.65 -9.71
N LEU A 84 2.31 0.33 -9.83
CA LEU A 84 0.99 -0.28 -9.77
C LEU A 84 1.07 -1.49 -8.84
N SER A 85 0.35 -1.43 -7.71
CA SER A 85 0.45 -2.45 -6.66
C SER A 85 -0.44 -3.66 -6.95
N TYR A 86 0.17 -4.84 -7.12
CA TYR A 86 -0.58 -6.08 -7.26
C TYR A 86 -1.27 -6.51 -5.96
N GLY A 87 -0.69 -6.18 -4.80
CA GLY A 87 -1.28 -6.48 -3.49
C GLY A 87 -2.46 -5.58 -3.09
N ASP A 88 -2.77 -4.55 -3.88
CA ASP A 88 -3.82 -3.58 -3.56
C ASP A 88 -5.20 -4.05 -4.03
N LEU A 89 -6.08 -4.34 -3.08
CA LEU A 89 -7.43 -4.83 -3.37
C LEU A 89 -8.30 -3.79 -4.08
N ALA A 90 -8.08 -2.50 -3.85
CA ALA A 90 -8.83 -1.44 -4.51
C ALA A 90 -8.40 -1.28 -5.96
N ILE A 91 -7.11 -1.44 -6.27
CA ILE A 91 -6.61 -1.51 -7.66
C ILE A 91 -7.27 -2.68 -8.41
N HIS A 92 -7.31 -3.87 -7.81
CA HIS A 92 -8.01 -5.02 -8.41
C HIS A 92 -9.49 -4.73 -8.63
N ARG A 93 -10.16 -4.11 -7.66
CA ARG A 93 -11.56 -3.72 -7.77
C ARG A 93 -11.77 -2.70 -8.89
N GLY A 94 -10.96 -1.65 -8.95
CA GLY A 94 -11.02 -0.63 -10.00
C GLY A 94 -10.84 -1.23 -11.40
N LEU A 95 -9.87 -2.12 -11.58
CA LEU A 95 -9.66 -2.83 -12.84
C LEU A 95 -10.86 -3.70 -13.23
N ARG A 96 -11.47 -4.42 -12.26
CA ARG A 96 -12.67 -5.22 -12.54
C ARG A 96 -13.84 -4.34 -12.96
N MET A 97 -14.08 -3.24 -12.26
CA MET A 97 -15.16 -2.31 -12.55
C MET A 97 -14.98 -1.66 -13.92
N LEU A 98 -13.79 -1.13 -14.20
CA LEU A 98 -13.50 -0.41 -15.43
C LEU A 98 -13.54 -1.31 -16.68
N TYR A 99 -12.99 -2.52 -16.57
CA TYR A 99 -12.82 -3.44 -17.71
C TYR A 99 -13.75 -4.65 -17.70
N ARG A 100 -14.72 -4.69 -16.78
CA ARG A 100 -15.74 -5.73 -16.67
C ARG A 100 -15.18 -7.14 -16.47
N HIS A 101 -14.08 -7.27 -15.74
CA HIS A 101 -13.49 -8.57 -15.37
C HIS A 101 -14.10 -9.11 -14.07
N ARG A 102 -14.32 -10.42 -13.98
CA ARG A 102 -14.71 -11.08 -12.71
C ARG A 102 -13.53 -11.25 -11.76
N GLU A 103 -12.34 -11.39 -12.33
CA GLU A 103 -11.10 -11.60 -11.59
C GLU A 103 -9.94 -10.93 -12.32
N ILE A 104 -8.94 -10.46 -11.57
CA ILE A 104 -7.67 -9.94 -12.10
C ILE A 104 -6.58 -10.95 -11.78
N THR A 105 -6.25 -11.79 -12.76
CA THR A 105 -5.13 -12.73 -12.65
C THR A 105 -3.79 -12.00 -12.77
N PRO A 106 -2.66 -12.61 -12.30
CA PRO A 106 -1.33 -11.99 -12.46
C PRO A 106 -1.00 -11.63 -13.92
N ALA A 107 -1.35 -12.49 -14.86
CA ALA A 107 -1.12 -12.23 -16.29
C ALA A 107 -1.93 -11.04 -16.81
N LEU A 108 -3.18 -10.92 -16.38
CA LEU A 108 -4.05 -9.80 -16.75
C LEU A 108 -3.58 -8.50 -16.10
N PHE A 109 -3.15 -8.55 -14.85
CA PHE A 109 -2.55 -7.41 -14.16
C PHE A 109 -1.31 -6.90 -14.89
N ALA A 110 -0.38 -7.79 -15.23
CA ALA A 110 0.83 -7.45 -16.00
C ALA A 110 0.50 -6.83 -17.37
N LYS A 111 -0.61 -7.24 -18.02
CA LYS A 111 -1.10 -6.60 -19.25
C LYS A 111 -1.48 -5.15 -18.99
N TYR A 112 -2.23 -4.84 -17.92
CA TYR A 112 -2.60 -3.47 -17.58
C TYR A 112 -1.41 -2.64 -17.13
N GLN A 113 -0.49 -3.22 -16.37
CA GLN A 113 0.75 -2.56 -15.97
C GLN A 113 1.55 -2.08 -17.20
N ARG A 114 1.68 -2.92 -18.24
CA ARG A 114 2.30 -2.50 -19.52
C ARG A 114 1.50 -1.43 -20.24
N ARG A 115 0.17 -1.51 -20.22
CA ARG A 115 -0.71 -0.55 -20.87
C ARG A 115 -0.60 0.85 -20.28
N PHE A 116 -0.46 0.96 -18.97
CA PHE A 116 -0.39 2.24 -18.26
C PHE A 116 1.03 2.79 -18.16
N HIS A 117 2.04 1.97 -18.49
CA HIS A 117 3.44 2.41 -18.49
C HIS A 117 3.63 3.65 -19.39
N PRO A 118 4.37 4.67 -18.94
CA PRO A 118 5.14 4.80 -17.70
C PRO A 118 4.36 5.49 -16.55
N TYR A 119 3.04 5.59 -16.64
CA TYR A 119 2.19 6.36 -15.72
C TYR A 119 1.33 5.47 -14.80
N ASN A 120 1.87 4.33 -14.38
CA ASN A 120 1.16 3.39 -13.51
C ASN A 120 0.66 4.01 -12.20
N SER A 121 1.41 4.96 -11.61
CA SER A 121 1.00 5.66 -10.38
C SER A 121 -0.22 6.55 -10.62
N VAL A 122 -0.27 7.24 -11.75
CA VAL A 122 -1.46 8.03 -12.13
C VAL A 122 -2.66 7.11 -12.35
N ALA A 123 -2.47 5.97 -13.03
CA ALA A 123 -3.51 4.97 -13.20
C ALA A 123 -4.01 4.42 -11.84
N SER A 124 -3.12 4.24 -10.86
CA SER A 124 -3.50 3.84 -9.51
C SER A 124 -4.48 4.81 -8.86
N LEU A 125 -4.23 6.13 -8.97
CA LEU A 125 -5.12 7.16 -8.42
C LEU A 125 -6.52 7.08 -9.03
N TYR A 126 -6.63 6.94 -10.34
CA TYR A 126 -7.93 6.78 -11.01
C TYR A 126 -8.61 5.47 -10.65
N LEU A 127 -7.87 4.36 -10.55
CA LEU A 127 -8.43 3.06 -10.17
C LEU A 127 -8.97 3.08 -8.73
N TRP A 128 -8.32 3.76 -7.79
CA TRP A 128 -8.85 3.97 -6.44
C TRP A 128 -10.15 4.78 -6.44
N GLN A 129 -10.23 5.85 -7.25
CA GLN A 129 -11.45 6.63 -7.39
C GLN A 129 -12.60 5.78 -7.96
N ILE A 130 -12.34 4.99 -9.01
CA ILE A 130 -13.32 4.06 -9.55
C ILE A 130 -13.75 3.04 -8.49
N ALA A 131 -12.80 2.46 -7.77
CA ALA A 131 -13.06 1.48 -6.73
C ALA A 131 -13.88 2.05 -5.55
N SER A 132 -13.80 3.35 -5.27
CA SER A 132 -14.59 4.01 -4.23
C SER A 132 -16.09 4.12 -4.58
N GLY A 133 -16.45 3.94 -5.86
CA GLY A 133 -17.84 4.02 -6.33
C GLY A 133 -18.28 5.44 -6.71
N VAL A 134 -17.35 6.35 -6.98
CA VAL A 134 -17.62 7.72 -7.45
C VAL A 134 -18.39 7.73 -8.78
N ILE A 135 -18.23 6.67 -9.59
CA ILE A 135 -18.93 6.51 -10.87
C ILE A 135 -20.02 5.44 -10.69
N PRO A 136 -21.31 5.82 -10.53
CA PRO A 136 -22.39 4.89 -10.18
C PRO A 136 -22.61 3.78 -11.24
N GLU A 137 -22.32 4.06 -12.49
CA GLU A 137 -22.49 3.13 -13.62
C GLU A 137 -21.43 2.02 -13.64
N LEU A 138 -20.29 2.24 -12.96
CA LEU A 138 -19.24 1.24 -12.84
C LEU A 138 -19.48 0.40 -11.59
N THR A 139 -20.00 -0.81 -11.76
CA THR A 139 -20.23 -1.77 -10.68
C THR A 139 -19.20 -2.90 -10.69
N ASP A 140 -18.84 -3.42 -9.52
CA ASP A 140 -17.93 -4.56 -9.42
C ASP A 140 -18.61 -5.86 -9.88
N PRO A 141 -18.19 -6.47 -11.00
CA PRO A 141 -18.78 -7.70 -11.52
C PRO A 141 -18.39 -8.95 -10.70
N LYS A 142 -17.53 -8.83 -9.67
CA LYS A 142 -17.22 -9.93 -8.78
C LYS A 142 -18.49 -10.41 -8.09
N PRO A 143 -18.81 -11.73 -8.10
CA PRO A 143 -19.96 -12.24 -7.37
C PRO A 143 -19.88 -11.86 -5.89
N LYS A 144 -20.95 -11.28 -5.34
CA LYS A 144 -21.05 -11.10 -3.89
C LYS A 144 -21.04 -12.50 -3.27
N ASN A 145 -20.09 -12.80 -2.39
CA ASN A 145 -20.13 -14.03 -1.60
C ASN A 145 -21.49 -14.08 -0.90
N LYS A 146 -22.29 -15.12 -1.15
CA LYS A 146 -23.52 -15.33 -0.37
C LYS A 146 -23.11 -15.38 1.11
N PRO A 147 -23.80 -14.66 2.01
CA PRO A 147 -23.50 -14.80 3.43
C PRO A 147 -23.59 -16.26 3.80
N ILE A 148 -22.55 -16.80 4.43
CA ILE A 148 -22.54 -18.18 4.94
C ILE A 148 -23.69 -18.27 5.93
N ASN A 149 -24.70 -19.10 5.61
CA ASN A 149 -25.86 -19.29 6.45
C ASN A 149 -25.38 -19.88 7.80
N PRO A 150 -25.55 -19.19 8.95
CA PRO A 150 -25.01 -19.64 10.23
C PRO A 150 -25.59 -20.97 10.71
N LYS A 151 -26.65 -21.49 10.07
CA LYS A 151 -27.31 -22.76 10.42
C LYS A 151 -26.58 -24.02 9.94
N GLN A 152 -25.43 -23.95 9.28
CA GLN A 152 -24.66 -25.12 8.85
C GLN A 152 -23.42 -25.42 9.75
N ARG A 153 -23.35 -24.83 10.94
CA ARG A 153 -22.27 -25.09 11.92
C ARG A 153 -22.61 -26.14 12.99
N THR A 154 -23.67 -26.93 12.81
CA THR A 154 -23.98 -28.01 13.74
C THR A 154 -24.08 -29.31 12.96
N THR A 155 -22.95 -29.99 12.82
CA THR A 155 -22.81 -31.48 12.84
C THR A 155 -21.37 -31.84 12.44
N LYS A 156 -20.49 -31.94 13.44
CA LYS A 156 -19.53 -33.06 13.60
C LYS A 156 -18.86 -32.91 14.95
#